data_43aabb5a4d7c7bc66b4c30f002f67413
#
_entry.id   43aabb5a4d7c7bc66b4c30f002f67413
#
_cell.length_a   1.000
_cell.length_b   1.000
_cell.length_c   1.000
_cell.angle_alpha   90.00
_cell.angle_beta   90.00
_cell.angle_gamma   90.00
#
_symmetry.space_group_name_H-M   'P 1'
#
loop_
_entity.id
_entity.type
_entity.pdbx_description
1 polymer ?
#
loop_
_entity_poly.entity_id
_entity_poly.type
_entity_poly.pdbx_seq_one_letter_code
_entity_poly.pdbx_strand_id
1 'polypeptide(L)'
;RNDQKIKIYGFVDEEGDYDSSVNDCIEEQSIEPYFSDLLKPLDCSDAYKLDSFSVKEESVEICTDLLNGNNPVSILFYGKPGSGKTELAKAICKNTGKQIYVFKNEAETNIRKNVLGRLVCLLSMERQDSILIVDEADSLLKTIEFSFFGSYPSETKGTVNKMLENNK
;
A
#
# COMPACT_ATOMS: atom_id res chain seq x y z
N ARG A 1 -4.68 22.82 10.92
CA ARG A 1 -4.99 21.94 9.75
C ARG A 1 -3.88 20.94 9.45
N ASN A 2 -2.61 21.30 9.66
CA ASN A 2 -1.47 20.38 9.47
C ASN A 2 -1.36 19.33 10.60
N ASP A 3 -1.59 19.71 11.86
CA ASP A 3 -1.47 18.80 13.01
C ASP A 3 -2.43 17.60 12.92
N GLN A 4 -3.63 17.79 12.36
CA GLN A 4 -4.56 16.68 12.15
C GLN A 4 -4.07 15.69 11.08
N LYS A 5 -3.39 16.16 10.03
CA LYS A 5 -2.83 15.28 9.00
C LYS A 5 -1.70 14.42 9.57
N ILE A 6 -0.81 15.02 10.36
CA ILE A 6 0.31 14.31 11.00
C ILE A 6 -0.21 13.16 11.87
N LYS A 7 -1.30 13.37 12.64
CA LYS A 7 -1.95 12.31 13.43
C LYS A 7 -2.67 11.27 12.56
N ILE A 8 -3.40 11.70 11.52
CA ILE A 8 -4.12 10.79 10.62
C ILE A 8 -3.17 9.82 9.90
N TYR A 9 -2.00 10.29 9.50
CA TYR A 9 -0.98 9.45 8.89
C TYR A 9 -0.10 8.70 9.90
N GLY A 10 -0.34 8.90 11.21
CA GLY A 10 0.36 8.19 12.27
C GLY A 10 1.84 8.55 12.41
N PHE A 11 2.25 9.76 12.00
CA PHE A 11 3.60 10.25 12.25
C PHE A 11 3.85 10.58 13.72
N VAL A 12 2.78 10.84 14.45
CA VAL A 12 2.77 11.03 15.90
C VAL A 12 1.65 10.18 16.49
N ASP A 13 1.85 9.70 17.71
CA ASP A 13 0.85 8.97 18.47
C ASP A 13 -0.24 9.90 19.06
N GLU A 14 -1.12 9.34 19.92
CA GLU A 14 -2.16 10.11 20.58
C GLU A 14 -1.61 11.14 21.58
N GLU A 15 -0.43 10.87 22.13
CA GLU A 15 0.27 11.71 23.12
C GLU A 15 1.07 12.83 22.41
N GLY A 16 1.32 12.69 21.13
CA GLY A 16 2.01 13.67 20.29
C GLY A 16 3.49 13.35 20.07
N ASP A 17 3.94 12.17 20.50
CA ASP A 17 5.30 11.71 20.29
C ASP A 17 5.49 11.13 18.88
N TYR A 18 6.65 11.35 18.30
CA TYR A 18 6.99 10.82 16.99
C TYR A 18 7.23 9.31 17.06
N ASP A 19 6.76 8.60 16.03
CA ASP A 19 7.15 7.21 15.80
C ASP A 19 8.68 7.09 15.69
N SER A 20 9.27 6.00 16.23
CA SER A 20 10.72 5.83 16.26
C SER A 20 11.36 5.90 14.88
N SER A 21 10.73 5.31 13.86
CA SER A 21 11.21 5.37 12.48
C SER A 21 11.23 6.78 11.89
N VAL A 22 10.37 7.68 12.41
CA VAL A 22 10.38 9.10 12.03
C VAL A 22 11.54 9.82 12.69
N ASN A 23 11.86 9.49 13.94
CA ASN A 23 13.03 10.04 14.63
C ASN A 23 14.33 9.69 13.90
N ASP A 24 14.48 8.44 13.47
CA ASP A 24 15.66 8.00 12.70
C ASP A 24 15.81 8.81 11.40
N CYS A 25 14.70 9.07 10.70
CA CYS A 25 14.71 9.91 9.50
C CYS A 25 15.10 11.37 9.78
N ILE A 26 14.70 11.90 10.92
CA ILE A 26 15.07 13.27 11.34
C ILE A 26 16.57 13.34 11.68
N GLU A 27 17.09 12.38 12.41
CA GLU A 27 18.49 12.30 12.79
C GLU A 27 19.41 12.15 11.58
N GLU A 28 19.04 11.27 10.64
CA GLU A 28 19.81 11.04 9.43
C GLU A 28 19.56 12.08 8.32
N GLN A 29 18.59 12.97 8.51
CA GLN A 29 18.12 13.93 7.49
C GLN A 29 17.79 13.22 6.16
N SER A 30 17.27 12.00 6.25
CA SER A 30 16.98 11.12 5.13
C SER A 30 15.70 10.32 5.40
N ILE A 31 14.95 10.04 4.35
CA ILE A 31 13.75 9.19 4.40
C ILE A 31 14.08 7.71 4.13
N GLU A 32 15.31 7.41 3.70
CA GLU A 32 15.73 6.06 3.36
C GLU A 32 15.61 5.04 4.51
N PRO A 33 15.92 5.36 5.78
CA PRO A 33 15.69 4.43 6.87
C PRO A 33 14.25 3.93 6.92
N TYR A 34 13.28 4.85 6.79
CA TYR A 34 11.85 4.53 6.80
C TYR A 34 11.45 3.63 5.64
N PHE A 35 11.94 3.90 4.43
CA PHE A 35 11.65 3.07 3.26
C PHE A 35 12.29 1.68 3.36
N SER A 36 13.54 1.59 3.80
CA SER A 36 14.24 0.30 3.91
C SER A 36 13.60 -0.62 4.94
N ASP A 37 13.02 -0.08 6.00
CA ASP A 37 12.31 -0.86 7.01
C ASP A 37 10.95 -1.37 6.52
N LEU A 38 10.23 -0.58 5.75
CA LEU A 38 8.85 -0.85 5.37
C LEU A 38 8.69 -1.42 3.97
N LEU A 39 9.64 -1.15 3.09
CA LEU A 39 9.58 -1.54 1.69
C LEU A 39 10.63 -2.61 1.37
N LYS A 40 10.22 -3.55 0.55
CA LYS A 40 11.12 -4.48 -0.12
C LYS A 40 11.07 -4.19 -1.61
N PRO A 41 12.19 -3.80 -2.24
CA PRO A 41 12.23 -3.75 -3.70
C PRO A 41 11.88 -5.13 -4.27
N LEU A 42 11.07 -5.14 -5.31
CA LEU A 42 10.63 -6.36 -5.97
C LEU A 42 11.22 -6.41 -7.37
N ASP A 43 12.02 -7.44 -7.62
CA ASP A 43 12.41 -7.82 -8.97
C ASP A 43 11.29 -8.69 -9.58
N CYS A 44 10.72 -8.22 -10.67
CA CYS A 44 9.69 -8.92 -11.41
C CYS A 44 10.26 -9.60 -12.68
N SER A 45 11.58 -9.72 -12.84
CA SER A 45 12.21 -10.35 -14.02
C SER A 45 11.68 -11.77 -14.24
N ASP A 46 11.49 -12.53 -13.18
CA ASP A 46 11.01 -13.92 -13.19
C ASP A 46 9.48 -14.05 -13.15
N ALA A 47 8.74 -12.94 -13.21
CA ALA A 47 7.28 -12.99 -13.21
C ALA A 47 6.74 -13.76 -14.43
N TYR A 48 5.67 -14.51 -14.22
CA TYR A 48 5.00 -15.27 -15.26
C TYR A 48 4.58 -14.37 -16.44
N LYS A 49 4.44 -14.98 -17.62
CA LYS A 49 3.87 -14.27 -18.76
C LYS A 49 2.39 -14.05 -18.54
N LEU A 50 1.85 -12.94 -19.05
CA LEU A 50 0.44 -12.57 -18.89
C LEU A 50 -0.51 -13.59 -19.50
N ASP A 51 -0.14 -14.25 -20.58
CA ASP A 51 -0.90 -15.34 -21.22
C ASP A 51 -1.05 -16.60 -20.38
N SER A 52 -0.27 -16.73 -19.30
CA SER A 52 -0.38 -17.83 -18.34
C SER A 52 -1.57 -17.70 -17.39
N PHE A 53 -2.26 -16.54 -17.38
CA PHE A 53 -3.38 -16.26 -16.48
C PHE A 53 -4.71 -16.33 -17.22
N SER A 54 -5.72 -16.96 -16.58
CA SER A 54 -7.09 -17.02 -17.10
C SER A 54 -7.86 -15.71 -16.82
N VAL A 55 -7.34 -14.58 -17.30
CA VAL A 55 -7.97 -13.26 -17.20
C VAL A 55 -8.22 -12.69 -18.59
N LYS A 56 -9.19 -11.80 -18.71
CA LYS A 56 -9.46 -11.12 -19.98
C LYS A 56 -8.31 -10.19 -20.33
N GLU A 57 -7.81 -10.28 -21.55
CA GLU A 57 -6.72 -9.43 -22.07
C GLU A 57 -7.04 -7.95 -21.92
N GLU A 58 -8.26 -7.53 -22.25
CA GLU A 58 -8.76 -6.16 -22.05
C GLU A 58 -8.60 -5.66 -20.60
N SER A 59 -8.84 -6.53 -19.61
CA SER A 59 -8.66 -6.15 -18.20
C SER A 59 -7.20 -5.93 -17.82
N VAL A 60 -6.30 -6.72 -18.41
CA VAL A 60 -4.85 -6.57 -18.23
C VAL A 60 -4.36 -5.29 -18.88
N GLU A 61 -4.81 -4.99 -20.10
CA GLU A 61 -4.50 -3.76 -20.82
C GLU A 61 -4.94 -2.53 -20.02
N ILE A 62 -6.19 -2.50 -19.54
CA ILE A 62 -6.71 -1.41 -18.71
C ILE A 62 -5.83 -1.19 -17.45
N CYS A 63 -5.47 -2.26 -16.74
CA CYS A 63 -4.60 -2.16 -15.57
C CYS A 63 -3.22 -1.59 -15.93
N THR A 64 -2.65 -2.05 -17.04
CA THR A 64 -1.33 -1.60 -17.51
C THR A 64 -1.37 -0.13 -17.90
N ASP A 65 -2.39 0.30 -18.63
CA ASP A 65 -2.58 1.70 -19.06
C ASP A 65 -2.76 2.63 -17.86
N LEU A 66 -3.56 2.21 -16.89
CA LEU A 66 -3.74 2.96 -15.64
C LEU A 66 -2.43 3.12 -14.87
N LEU A 67 -1.63 2.06 -14.76
CA LEU A 67 -0.34 2.11 -14.07
C LEU A 67 0.70 2.93 -14.82
N ASN A 68 0.63 3.01 -16.14
CA ASN A 68 1.53 3.84 -16.96
C ASN A 68 1.08 5.30 -17.05
N GLY A 69 -0.16 5.61 -16.62
CA GLY A 69 -0.66 6.97 -16.58
C GLY A 69 0.04 7.83 -15.54
N ASN A 70 -0.16 9.16 -15.65
CA ASN A 70 0.43 10.15 -14.75
C ASN A 70 -0.44 10.40 -13.49
N ASN A 71 -1.61 9.77 -13.41
CA ASN A 71 -2.50 9.96 -12.27
C ASN A 71 -2.29 8.84 -11.25
N PRO A 72 -2.32 9.15 -9.95
CA PRO A 72 -2.33 8.13 -8.91
C PRO A 72 -3.51 7.18 -9.10
N VAL A 73 -3.26 5.88 -9.03
CA VAL A 73 -4.29 4.85 -9.20
C VAL A 73 -4.13 3.77 -8.14
N SER A 74 -5.26 3.23 -7.68
CA SER A 74 -5.31 2.08 -6.80
C SER A 74 -6.09 0.96 -7.47
N ILE A 75 -5.45 -0.21 -7.63
CA ILE A 75 -6.06 -1.37 -8.29
C ILE A 75 -6.20 -2.48 -7.24
N LEU A 76 -7.42 -3.00 -7.08
CA LEU A 76 -7.72 -4.09 -6.16
C LEU A 76 -7.88 -5.41 -6.92
N PHE A 77 -7.00 -6.36 -6.66
CA PHE A 77 -7.16 -7.74 -7.10
C PHE A 77 -7.87 -8.56 -6.02
N TYR A 78 -9.04 -9.09 -6.33
CA TYR A 78 -9.81 -9.92 -5.39
C TYR A 78 -10.14 -11.29 -5.97
N GLY A 79 -10.36 -12.28 -5.11
CA GLY A 79 -10.65 -13.65 -5.51
C GLY A 79 -10.19 -14.67 -4.47
N LYS A 80 -10.45 -15.95 -4.75
CA LYS A 80 -10.11 -17.05 -3.83
C LYS A 80 -8.61 -17.09 -3.48
N PRO A 81 -8.23 -17.54 -2.28
CA PRO A 81 -6.84 -17.83 -1.97
C PRO A 81 -6.22 -18.78 -3.00
N GLY A 82 -4.96 -18.57 -3.35
CA GLY A 82 -4.25 -19.41 -4.35
C GLY A 82 -4.64 -19.19 -5.81
N SER A 83 -5.46 -18.18 -6.13
CA SER A 83 -5.88 -17.90 -7.52
C SER A 83 -4.83 -17.12 -8.34
N GLY A 84 -3.64 -16.90 -7.83
CA GLY A 84 -2.55 -16.25 -8.56
C GLY A 84 -2.60 -14.71 -8.59
N LYS A 85 -3.38 -14.05 -7.70
CA LYS A 85 -3.51 -12.58 -7.68
C LYS A 85 -2.18 -11.85 -7.58
N THR A 86 -1.33 -12.26 -6.65
CA THR A 86 -0.02 -11.66 -6.43
C THR A 86 0.89 -11.85 -7.64
N GLU A 87 0.88 -13.03 -8.23
CA GLU A 87 1.67 -13.31 -9.44
C GLU A 87 1.15 -12.52 -10.66
N LEU A 88 -0.17 -12.38 -10.80
CA LEU A 88 -0.76 -11.54 -11.84
C LEU A 88 -0.36 -10.06 -11.66
N ALA A 89 -0.39 -9.55 -10.42
CA ALA A 89 0.04 -8.19 -10.13
C ALA A 89 1.51 -7.98 -10.52
N LYS A 90 2.40 -8.91 -10.17
CA LYS A 90 3.81 -8.88 -10.58
C LYS A 90 3.97 -8.89 -12.10
N ALA A 91 3.21 -9.75 -12.79
CA ALA A 91 3.26 -9.86 -14.25
C ALA A 91 2.81 -8.57 -14.97
N ILE A 92 1.79 -7.89 -14.44
CA ILE A 92 1.35 -6.58 -14.96
C ILE A 92 2.41 -5.52 -14.67
N CYS A 93 2.91 -5.44 -13.44
CA CYS A 93 3.91 -4.45 -13.03
C CYS A 93 5.21 -4.56 -13.83
N LYS A 94 5.65 -5.78 -14.19
CA LYS A 94 6.84 -6.02 -15.02
C LYS A 94 6.85 -5.20 -16.31
N ASN A 95 5.70 -4.98 -16.91
CA ASN A 95 5.58 -4.29 -18.19
C ASN A 95 5.53 -2.76 -18.08
N THR A 96 5.53 -2.21 -16.85
CA THR A 96 5.47 -0.76 -16.65
C THR A 96 6.83 -0.08 -16.68
N GLY A 97 7.91 -0.83 -16.44
CA GLY A 97 9.27 -0.28 -16.28
C GLY A 97 9.47 0.57 -15.02
N LYS A 98 8.46 0.67 -14.16
CA LYS A 98 8.52 1.44 -12.91
C LYS A 98 9.22 0.65 -11.80
N GLN A 99 9.75 1.36 -10.81
CA GLN A 99 10.27 0.72 -9.59
C GLN A 99 9.11 0.12 -8.80
N ILE A 100 9.23 -1.15 -8.44
CA ILE A 100 8.19 -1.89 -7.74
C ILE A 100 8.66 -2.18 -6.32
N TYR A 101 7.77 -1.95 -5.37
CA TYR A 101 7.97 -2.24 -3.96
C TYR A 101 6.86 -3.14 -3.43
N VAL A 102 7.21 -4.00 -2.47
CA VAL A 102 6.24 -4.74 -1.66
C VAL A 102 6.27 -4.18 -0.25
N PHE A 103 5.09 -3.92 0.30
CA PHE A 103 4.95 -3.53 1.69
C PHE A 103 5.26 -4.71 2.61
N LYS A 104 6.22 -4.55 3.51
CA LYS A 104 6.55 -5.53 4.53
C LYS A 104 5.42 -5.62 5.56
N ASN A 105 4.92 -6.81 5.79
CA ASN A 105 3.72 -7.06 6.55
C ASN A 105 4.03 -7.70 7.92
N GLU A 106 4.85 -7.08 8.74
CA GLU A 106 5.31 -7.67 10.01
C GLU A 106 4.60 -7.13 11.25
N ALA A 107 3.74 -6.11 11.11
CA ALA A 107 3.11 -5.43 12.22
C ALA A 107 1.67 -5.89 12.49
N GLU A 108 1.21 -5.71 13.73
CA GLU A 108 -0.20 -5.87 14.11
C GLU A 108 -1.13 -4.96 13.28
N THR A 109 -2.38 -5.38 13.10
CA THR A 109 -3.30 -4.79 12.13
C THR A 109 -3.49 -3.28 12.24
N ASN A 110 -3.55 -2.72 13.45
CA ASN A 110 -3.76 -1.28 13.65
C ASN A 110 -2.49 -0.46 13.33
N ILE A 111 -1.35 -0.94 13.77
CA ILE A 111 -0.04 -0.36 13.44
C ILE A 111 0.19 -0.39 11.94
N ARG A 112 -0.12 -1.52 11.29
CA ARG A 112 0.00 -1.72 9.84
C ARG A 112 -0.73 -0.66 9.02
N LYS A 113 -1.90 -0.21 9.46
CA LYS A 113 -2.69 0.82 8.75
C LYS A 113 -2.05 2.19 8.80
N ASN A 114 -1.62 2.59 10.00
CA ASN A 114 -0.95 3.88 10.19
C ASN A 114 0.36 3.93 9.41
N VAL A 115 1.12 2.84 9.46
CA VAL A 115 2.35 2.67 8.70
C VAL A 115 2.11 2.71 7.20
N LEU A 116 1.08 2.01 6.69
CA LEU A 116 0.73 2.07 5.27
C LEU A 116 0.33 3.48 4.83
N GLY A 117 -0.41 4.21 5.66
CA GLY A 117 -0.80 5.57 5.34
C GLY A 117 0.38 6.53 5.23
N ARG A 118 1.31 6.45 6.17
CA ARG A 118 2.56 7.20 6.12
C ARG A 118 3.34 6.88 4.86
N LEU A 119 3.48 5.58 4.58
CA LEU A 119 4.23 5.09 3.43
C LEU A 119 3.66 5.59 2.10
N VAL A 120 2.33 5.52 1.91
CA VAL A 120 1.67 6.03 0.71
C VAL A 120 1.90 7.54 0.57
N CYS A 121 1.78 8.30 1.68
CA CYS A 121 2.05 9.73 1.67
C CYS A 121 3.48 10.03 1.22
N LEU A 122 4.47 9.34 1.79
CA LEU A 122 5.88 9.58 1.50
C LEU A 122 6.26 9.13 0.08
N LEU A 123 5.74 7.99 -0.39
CA LEU A 123 5.97 7.53 -1.77
C LEU A 123 5.41 8.50 -2.80
N SER A 124 4.23 9.08 -2.54
CA SER A 124 3.65 10.05 -3.45
C SER A 124 4.46 11.36 -3.56
N MET A 125 5.23 11.68 -2.53
CA MET A 125 6.09 12.87 -2.53
C MET A 125 7.48 12.61 -3.14
N GLU A 126 8.09 11.48 -2.80
CA GLU A 126 9.51 11.24 -3.06
C GLU A 126 9.76 10.27 -4.22
N ARG A 127 8.80 9.41 -4.56
CA ARG A 127 8.97 8.33 -5.54
C ARG A 127 7.73 8.15 -6.43
N GLN A 128 7.33 9.22 -7.12
CA GLN A 128 6.11 9.27 -7.93
C GLN A 128 6.04 8.19 -9.02
N ASP A 129 7.18 7.76 -9.56
CA ASP A 129 7.27 6.70 -10.59
C ASP A 129 7.44 5.30 -9.99
N SER A 130 6.82 5.03 -8.87
CA SER A 130 6.87 3.72 -8.23
C SER A 130 5.50 3.06 -8.11
N ILE A 131 5.50 1.73 -7.98
CA ILE A 131 4.31 0.93 -7.72
C ILE A 131 4.49 0.24 -6.37
N LEU A 132 3.48 0.36 -5.51
CA LEU A 132 3.42 -0.33 -4.23
C LEU A 132 2.45 -1.51 -4.30
N ILE A 133 2.95 -2.72 -4.08
CA ILE A 133 2.13 -3.93 -3.92
C ILE A 133 1.87 -4.14 -2.42
N VAL A 134 0.60 -4.18 -2.06
CA VAL A 134 0.15 -4.51 -0.70
C VAL A 134 -0.52 -5.88 -0.75
N ASP A 135 0.19 -6.91 -0.34
CA ASP A 135 -0.37 -8.26 -0.27
C ASP A 135 -1.21 -8.44 0.99
N GLU A 136 -2.14 -9.40 0.96
CA GLU A 136 -3.06 -9.68 2.07
C GLU A 136 -3.80 -8.43 2.59
N ALA A 137 -4.27 -7.58 1.67
CA ALA A 137 -4.93 -6.33 2.01
C ALA A 137 -6.32 -6.50 2.65
N ASP A 138 -6.86 -7.70 2.71
CA ASP A 138 -8.19 -7.97 3.27
C ASP A 138 -8.33 -7.53 4.72
N SER A 139 -7.30 -7.67 5.54
CA SER A 139 -7.29 -7.18 6.92
C SER A 139 -7.35 -5.64 7.01
N LEU A 140 -6.83 -4.94 6.01
CA LEU A 140 -6.86 -3.48 5.91
C LEU A 140 -8.21 -2.97 5.40
N LEU A 141 -8.91 -3.78 4.60
CA LEU A 141 -10.16 -3.44 3.94
C LEU A 141 -11.39 -3.94 4.69
N LYS A 142 -11.22 -4.67 5.80
CA LYS A 142 -12.34 -5.14 6.63
C LYS A 142 -13.25 -3.99 7.04
N THR A 143 -14.55 -4.16 6.79
CA THR A 143 -15.58 -3.16 7.10
C THR A 143 -16.32 -3.44 8.39
N ILE A 144 -16.22 -4.66 8.90
CA ILE A 144 -16.94 -5.13 10.10
C ILE A 144 -15.96 -5.97 10.93
N GLU A 145 -15.84 -5.63 12.19
CA GLU A 145 -15.13 -6.44 13.18
C GLU A 145 -16.17 -7.24 13.96
N PHE A 146 -15.99 -8.57 13.99
CA PHE A 146 -16.81 -9.45 14.82
C PHE A 146 -16.15 -9.59 16.19
N SER A 147 -16.89 -9.23 17.23
CA SER A 147 -16.52 -9.53 18.60
C SER A 147 -17.55 -10.45 19.24
N PHE A 148 -17.23 -11.01 20.40
CA PHE A 148 -18.17 -11.85 21.17
C PHE A 148 -19.45 -11.11 21.59
N PHE A 149 -19.46 -9.79 21.53
CA PHE A 149 -20.58 -8.92 21.91
C PHE A 149 -21.33 -8.31 20.72
N GLY A 150 -21.03 -8.72 19.49
CA GLY A 150 -21.70 -8.23 18.28
C GLY A 150 -20.75 -7.79 17.18
N SER A 151 -21.31 -7.30 16.08
CA SER A 151 -20.55 -6.74 14.95
C SER A 151 -20.55 -5.22 15.04
N TYR A 152 -19.37 -4.61 14.95
CA TYR A 152 -19.21 -3.16 14.93
C TYR A 152 -18.62 -2.73 13.59
N PRO A 153 -18.98 -1.53 13.07
CA PRO A 153 -18.30 -0.97 11.91
C PRO A 153 -16.80 -0.81 12.21
N SER A 154 -15.94 -1.30 11.33
CA SER A 154 -14.50 -1.10 11.48
C SER A 154 -14.17 0.38 11.28
N GLU A 155 -13.52 1.02 12.24
CA GLU A 155 -12.99 2.39 12.11
C GLU A 155 -11.97 2.52 10.97
N THR A 156 -11.45 1.41 10.54
CA THR A 156 -10.42 1.22 9.53
C THR A 156 -10.81 1.69 8.14
N LYS A 157 -12.07 1.47 7.74
CA LYS A 157 -12.54 1.79 6.39
C LYS A 157 -12.43 3.29 6.09
N GLY A 158 -12.77 4.12 7.08
CA GLY A 158 -12.69 5.57 6.94
C GLY A 158 -11.25 6.05 6.70
N THR A 159 -10.28 5.42 7.37
CA THR A 159 -8.88 5.79 7.26
C THR A 159 -8.29 5.36 5.92
N VAL A 160 -8.50 4.10 5.52
CA VAL A 160 -7.99 3.59 4.22
C VAL A 160 -8.62 4.34 3.04
N ASN A 161 -9.93 4.58 3.06
CA ASN A 161 -10.59 5.35 2.00
C ASN A 161 -10.05 6.78 1.92
N LYS A 162 -9.86 7.46 3.06
CA LYS A 162 -9.24 8.80 3.08
C LYS A 162 -7.83 8.81 2.54
N MET A 163 -7.05 7.76 2.80
CA MET A 163 -5.69 7.60 2.27
C MET A 163 -5.72 7.44 0.76
N LEU A 164 -6.61 6.59 0.24
CA LEU A 164 -6.75 6.35 -1.21
C LEU A 164 -7.31 7.58 -1.94
N GLU A 165 -8.24 8.32 -1.33
CA GLU A 165 -8.81 9.54 -1.90
C GLU A 165 -7.86 10.74 -1.88
N ASN A 166 -6.94 10.81 -0.92
CA ASN A 166 -5.96 11.89 -0.79
C ASN A 166 -4.65 11.63 -1.53
N ASN A 167 -4.54 10.52 -2.23
CA ASN A 167 -3.40 10.20 -3.09
C ASN A 167 -3.52 11.01 -4.42
N LYS A 168 -3.36 12.35 -4.29
CA LYS A 168 -3.40 13.31 -5.41
C LYS A 168 -2.12 14.08 -5.48
#